data_f69918787e8bec30617e0c7c0745314a
#
_entry.id   f69918787e8bec30617e0c7c0745314a
#
_cell.length_a   1.000
_cell.length_b   1.000
_cell.length_c   1.000
_cell.angle_alpha   90.00
_cell.angle_beta   90.00
_cell.angle_gamma   90.00
#
_symmetry.space_group_name_H-M   'P 1'
#
loop_
_entity.id
_entity.type
_entity.pdbx_description
1 polymer ?
#
loop_
_entity_poly.entity_id
_entity_poly.type
_entity_poly.pdbx_seq_one_letter_code
_entity_poly.pdbx_strand_id
1 'polypeptide(L)'
;MDSDDRDRDDVVRFWQGLGLPGIIDVHTHFMPERVLSKVWAYFDSAGPLTGLEWPITYRRDEDARLELLRSFGVLRFTSMLYPHKAGMAAWLNGWAAGFAARVPDCLHTATFFPEAGAETYVREAVEAGARVFKSHLQVGGYDPNDPLLEPVWGLLAEAGIPVVTHCGSGPAPGAYTGPEPIGRLLA
;
A
#
# COMPACT_ATOMS: atom_id res chain seq x y z
N MET A 1 -5.27 -19.32 -24.72
CA MET A 1 -4.93 -17.97 -24.30
C MET A 1 -5.28 -17.90 -22.83
N ASP A 2 -4.27 -17.70 -21.99
CA ASP A 2 -4.41 -17.61 -20.53
C ASP A 2 -5.33 -16.43 -20.20
N SER A 3 -6.05 -16.48 -19.06
CA SER A 3 -6.88 -15.36 -18.59
C SER A 3 -6.08 -14.08 -18.46
N ASP A 4 -4.86 -14.20 -17.91
CA ASP A 4 -3.92 -13.08 -17.72
C ASP A 4 -3.53 -12.41 -19.05
N ASP A 5 -3.37 -13.18 -20.13
CA ASP A 5 -3.05 -12.63 -21.46
C ASP A 5 -4.21 -11.80 -22.02
N ARG A 6 -5.44 -12.25 -21.81
CA ARG A 6 -6.63 -11.54 -22.28
C ARG A 6 -6.83 -10.23 -21.53
N ASP A 7 -6.73 -10.29 -20.20
CA ASP A 7 -6.90 -9.12 -19.33
C ASP A 7 -5.83 -8.06 -19.64
N ARG A 8 -4.58 -8.50 -19.86
CA ARG A 8 -3.49 -7.61 -20.30
C ARG A 8 -3.84 -6.91 -21.61
N ASP A 9 -4.22 -7.65 -22.63
CA ASP A 9 -4.50 -7.09 -23.95
C ASP A 9 -5.70 -6.14 -23.94
N ASP A 10 -6.69 -6.37 -23.07
CA ASP A 10 -7.83 -5.48 -22.88
C ASP A 10 -7.42 -4.18 -22.20
N VAL A 11 -6.61 -4.25 -21.13
CA VAL A 11 -6.09 -3.06 -20.44
C VAL A 11 -5.21 -2.22 -21.38
N VAL A 12 -4.29 -2.87 -22.10
CA VAL A 12 -3.39 -2.18 -23.04
C VAL A 12 -4.20 -1.49 -24.15
N ARG A 13 -5.17 -2.16 -24.76
CA ARG A 13 -6.07 -1.55 -25.75
C ARG A 13 -6.83 -0.36 -25.20
N PHE A 14 -7.29 -0.44 -23.95
CA PHE A 14 -8.06 0.64 -23.32
C PHE A 14 -7.24 1.94 -23.21
N TRP A 15 -6.08 1.90 -22.58
CA TRP A 15 -5.29 3.13 -22.42
C TRP A 15 -4.69 3.63 -23.74
N GLN A 16 -4.35 2.74 -24.67
CA GLN A 16 -3.93 3.14 -26.04
C GLN A 16 -5.06 3.82 -26.80
N GLY A 17 -6.29 3.32 -26.66
CA GLY A 17 -7.48 3.95 -27.26
C GLY A 17 -7.75 5.36 -26.74
N LEU A 18 -7.24 5.70 -25.56
CA LEU A 18 -7.29 7.05 -24.98
C LEU A 18 -6.09 7.93 -25.41
N GLY A 19 -5.16 7.42 -26.23
CA GLY A 19 -3.95 8.13 -26.63
C GLY A 19 -2.94 8.32 -25.51
N LEU A 20 -3.00 7.52 -24.44
CA LEU A 20 -2.07 7.60 -23.31
C LEU A 20 -0.80 6.80 -23.59
N PRO A 21 0.36 7.18 -23.02
CA PRO A 21 1.59 6.44 -23.14
C PRO A 21 1.68 5.20 -22.24
N GLY A 22 0.74 5.02 -21.33
CA GLY A 22 0.64 3.98 -20.32
C GLY A 22 -0.21 4.44 -19.13
N ILE A 23 -0.14 3.69 -18.04
CA ILE A 23 -0.90 3.95 -16.80
C ILE A 23 0.02 4.08 -15.59
N ILE A 24 -0.51 4.65 -14.51
CA ILE A 24 0.13 4.68 -13.20
C ILE A 24 -0.74 3.88 -12.24
N ASP A 25 -0.19 2.84 -11.63
CA ASP A 25 -0.91 2.06 -10.61
C ASP A 25 -0.54 2.56 -9.21
N VAL A 26 -1.49 3.22 -8.57
CA VAL A 26 -1.29 3.82 -7.24
C VAL A 26 -1.61 2.87 -6.09
N HIS A 27 -1.95 1.61 -6.35
CA HIS A 27 -2.33 0.68 -5.29
C HIS A 27 -1.83 -0.76 -5.53
N THR A 28 -0.52 -0.93 -5.62
CA THR A 28 0.10 -2.26 -5.61
C THR A 28 0.78 -2.56 -4.27
N HIS A 29 1.02 -3.83 -3.98
CA HIS A 29 1.64 -4.24 -2.72
C HIS A 29 2.96 -4.96 -2.99
N PHE A 30 4.06 -4.29 -2.68
CA PHE A 30 5.38 -4.89 -2.56
C PHE A 30 5.90 -4.69 -1.15
N MET A 31 6.39 -5.75 -0.54
CA MET A 31 6.89 -5.72 0.84
C MET A 31 7.89 -6.87 1.03
N PRO A 32 8.67 -6.87 2.13
CA PRO A 32 9.59 -7.97 2.40
C PRO A 32 8.90 -9.32 2.26
N GLU A 33 9.52 -10.28 1.58
CA GLU A 33 8.95 -11.59 1.29
C GLU A 33 8.33 -12.28 2.52
N ARG A 34 9.05 -12.20 3.66
CA ARG A 34 8.57 -12.77 4.93
C ARG A 34 7.27 -12.11 5.45
N VAL A 35 7.01 -10.85 5.09
CA VAL A 35 5.76 -10.16 5.44
C VAL A 35 4.68 -10.57 4.46
N LEU A 36 4.98 -10.52 3.18
CA LEU A 36 4.03 -10.87 2.11
C LEU A 36 3.53 -12.31 2.25
N SER A 37 4.43 -13.26 2.56
CA SER A 37 4.05 -14.66 2.82
C SER A 37 3.05 -14.79 3.97
N LYS A 38 3.18 -13.99 5.04
CA LYS A 38 2.22 -13.96 6.15
C LYS A 38 0.89 -13.33 5.77
N VAL A 39 0.92 -12.30 4.93
CA VAL A 39 -0.30 -11.69 4.37
C VAL A 39 -1.06 -12.73 3.54
N TRP A 40 -0.37 -13.45 2.67
CA TRP A 40 -1.00 -14.52 1.88
C TRP A 40 -1.58 -15.64 2.73
N ALA A 41 -0.84 -16.10 3.76
CA ALA A 41 -1.32 -17.12 4.69
C ALA A 41 -2.56 -16.67 5.47
N TYR A 42 -2.66 -15.37 5.82
CA TYR A 42 -3.85 -14.81 6.43
C TYR A 42 -5.07 -14.90 5.49
N PHE A 43 -4.91 -14.54 4.22
CA PHE A 43 -5.98 -14.66 3.23
C PHE A 43 -6.37 -16.11 2.96
N ASP A 44 -5.44 -17.07 3.03
CA ASP A 44 -5.74 -18.51 2.92
C ASP A 44 -6.66 -18.99 4.05
N SER A 45 -6.54 -18.37 5.21
CA SER A 45 -7.38 -18.71 6.37
C SER A 45 -8.68 -17.88 6.45
N ALA A 46 -8.93 -16.96 5.51
CA ALA A 46 -10.10 -16.07 5.55
C ALA A 46 -11.42 -16.85 5.53
N GLY A 47 -11.56 -17.86 4.67
CA GLY A 47 -12.77 -18.69 4.59
C GLY A 47 -13.12 -19.34 5.91
N PRO A 48 -12.24 -20.13 6.54
CA PRO A 48 -12.47 -20.71 7.88
C PRO A 48 -12.72 -19.70 8.98
N LEU A 49 -12.09 -18.51 8.93
CA LEU A 49 -12.20 -17.49 9.98
C LEU A 49 -13.45 -16.61 9.85
N THR A 50 -13.89 -16.32 8.64
CA THR A 50 -14.92 -15.30 8.37
C THR A 50 -16.14 -15.85 7.62
N GLY A 51 -16.07 -17.07 7.11
CA GLY A 51 -17.08 -17.68 6.24
C GLY A 51 -17.07 -17.14 4.79
N LEU A 52 -16.10 -16.27 4.46
CA LEU A 52 -15.92 -15.68 3.13
C LEU A 52 -14.52 -15.99 2.60
N GLU A 53 -14.44 -16.81 1.55
CA GLU A 53 -13.17 -17.05 0.88
C GLU A 53 -12.70 -15.79 0.17
N TRP A 54 -11.39 -15.53 0.29
CA TRP A 54 -10.74 -14.38 -0.32
C TRP A 54 -9.46 -14.81 -1.03
N PRO A 55 -9.58 -15.44 -2.20
CA PRO A 55 -8.42 -15.99 -2.91
C PRO A 55 -7.49 -14.89 -3.41
N ILE A 56 -6.19 -15.06 -3.15
CA ILE A 56 -5.14 -14.20 -3.71
C ILE A 56 -4.59 -14.87 -4.97
N THR A 57 -4.74 -14.21 -6.10
CA THR A 57 -4.36 -14.74 -7.42
C THR A 57 -2.95 -14.31 -7.87
N TYR A 58 -2.38 -13.24 -7.33
CA TYR A 58 -1.09 -12.67 -7.74
C TYR A 58 0.13 -13.23 -6.97
N ARG A 59 0.10 -14.52 -6.59
CA ARG A 59 1.19 -15.20 -5.86
C ARG A 59 2.33 -15.57 -6.79
N ARG A 60 3.11 -14.57 -7.14
CA ARG A 60 4.31 -14.70 -7.96
C ARG A 60 5.49 -14.10 -7.19
N ASP A 61 6.72 -14.47 -7.56
CA ASP A 61 7.91 -13.81 -7.06
C ASP A 61 7.94 -12.31 -7.46
N GLU A 62 8.88 -11.57 -6.90
CA GLU A 62 8.96 -10.13 -7.10
C GLU A 62 9.20 -9.78 -8.56
N ASP A 63 10.13 -10.48 -9.23
CA ASP A 63 10.49 -10.19 -10.62
C ASP A 63 9.33 -10.47 -11.57
N ALA A 64 8.66 -11.62 -11.43
CA ALA A 64 7.47 -11.95 -12.23
C ALA A 64 6.31 -10.96 -12.03
N ARG A 65 6.16 -10.40 -10.84
CA ARG A 65 5.14 -9.37 -10.56
C ARG A 65 5.52 -8.03 -11.20
N LEU A 66 6.80 -7.66 -11.18
CA LEU A 66 7.29 -6.47 -11.88
C LEU A 66 7.13 -6.59 -13.39
N GLU A 67 7.47 -7.74 -13.96
CA GLU A 67 7.27 -8.02 -15.39
C GLU A 67 5.78 -7.95 -15.77
N LEU A 68 4.91 -8.49 -14.94
CA LEU A 68 3.47 -8.43 -15.16
C LEU A 68 2.97 -6.97 -15.19
N LEU A 69 3.31 -6.13 -14.21
CA LEU A 69 2.94 -4.71 -14.21
C LEU A 69 3.41 -4.00 -15.47
N ARG A 70 4.66 -4.22 -15.87
CA ARG A 70 5.24 -3.64 -17.08
C ARG A 70 4.50 -4.11 -18.34
N SER A 71 4.06 -5.36 -18.39
CA SER A 71 3.30 -5.91 -19.52
C SER A 71 1.93 -5.27 -19.70
N PHE A 72 1.32 -4.74 -18.62
CA PHE A 72 0.10 -3.94 -18.67
C PHE A 72 0.32 -2.50 -19.12
N GLY A 73 1.57 -2.08 -19.33
CA GLY A 73 1.91 -0.70 -19.67
C GLY A 73 1.97 0.22 -18.45
N VAL A 74 2.20 -0.33 -17.26
CA VAL A 74 2.39 0.46 -16.03
C VAL A 74 3.73 1.19 -16.10
N LEU A 75 3.69 2.52 -16.15
CA LEU A 75 4.85 3.40 -16.21
C LEU A 75 5.44 3.68 -14.82
N ARG A 76 4.55 3.77 -13.83
CA ARG A 76 4.90 3.98 -12.42
C ARG A 76 3.89 3.24 -11.54
N PHE A 77 4.36 2.75 -10.41
CA PHE A 77 3.51 2.10 -9.41
C PHE A 77 3.99 2.41 -7.98
N THR A 78 3.22 2.04 -6.99
CA THR A 78 3.54 2.22 -5.56
C THR A 78 3.79 0.86 -4.90
N SER A 79 4.52 0.85 -3.77
CA SER A 79 4.71 -0.36 -2.97
C SER A 79 3.92 -0.29 -1.65
N MET A 80 2.60 -0.21 -1.69
CA MET A 80 1.72 0.05 -0.55
C MET A 80 1.94 -0.92 0.62
N LEU A 81 3.06 -0.76 1.34
CA LEU A 81 3.40 -1.50 2.53
C LEU A 81 2.76 -0.86 3.78
N TYR A 82 2.48 -1.66 4.79
CA TYR A 82 1.81 -1.18 6.01
C TYR A 82 2.19 -2.04 7.23
N PRO A 83 2.33 -1.41 8.42
CA PRO A 83 2.57 -2.11 9.67
C PRO A 83 1.28 -2.68 10.25
N HIS A 84 1.38 -3.77 11.01
CA HIS A 84 0.28 -4.32 11.80
C HIS A 84 0.49 -4.14 13.31
N LYS A 85 1.60 -3.51 13.73
CA LYS A 85 1.93 -3.22 15.12
C LYS A 85 3.01 -2.15 15.21
N ALA A 86 3.15 -1.57 16.39
CA ALA A 86 4.24 -0.67 16.73
C ALA A 86 5.64 -1.29 16.48
N GLY A 87 6.63 -0.48 16.16
CA GLY A 87 8.01 -0.86 15.88
C GLY A 87 8.24 -1.43 14.47
N MET A 88 7.23 -1.44 13.61
CA MET A 88 7.40 -1.96 12.24
C MET A 88 7.57 -0.87 11.18
N ALA A 89 6.97 0.30 11.36
CA ALA A 89 6.87 1.30 10.31
C ALA A 89 8.24 1.79 9.83
N ALA A 90 9.13 2.18 10.73
CA ALA A 90 10.47 2.64 10.38
C ALA A 90 11.28 1.59 9.60
N TRP A 91 11.22 0.32 10.03
CA TRP A 91 11.87 -0.77 9.32
C TRP A 91 11.29 -1.01 7.92
N LEU A 92 9.98 -0.95 7.77
CA LEU A 92 9.31 -1.06 6.46
C LEU A 92 9.69 0.11 5.54
N ASN A 93 9.80 1.34 6.08
CA ASN A 93 10.22 2.51 5.30
C ASN A 93 11.65 2.35 4.78
N GLY A 94 12.57 1.83 5.60
CA GLY A 94 13.93 1.51 5.15
C GLY A 94 13.96 0.48 4.02
N TRP A 95 13.15 -0.58 4.11
CA TRP A 95 13.01 -1.55 3.03
C TRP A 95 12.44 -0.91 1.75
N ALA A 96 11.39 -0.07 1.89
CA ALA A 96 10.74 0.58 0.75
C ALA A 96 11.66 1.56 0.02
N ALA A 97 12.50 2.31 0.74
CA ALA A 97 13.54 3.16 0.16
C ALA A 97 14.53 2.34 -0.67
N GLY A 98 15.00 1.21 -0.14
CA GLY A 98 15.87 0.28 -0.86
C GLY A 98 15.19 -0.36 -2.07
N PHE A 99 13.89 -0.68 -1.97
CA PHE A 99 13.11 -1.19 -3.09
C PHE A 99 12.98 -0.14 -4.21
N ALA A 100 12.57 1.08 -3.90
CA ALA A 100 12.45 2.16 -4.87
C ALA A 100 13.80 2.53 -5.53
N ALA A 101 14.90 2.42 -4.80
CA ALA A 101 16.24 2.67 -5.34
C ALA A 101 16.67 1.63 -6.41
N ARG A 102 16.26 0.35 -6.26
CA ARG A 102 16.58 -0.72 -7.23
C ARG A 102 15.52 -0.95 -8.31
N VAL A 103 14.32 -0.40 -8.14
CA VAL A 103 13.18 -0.52 -9.07
C VAL A 103 12.74 0.88 -9.49
N PRO A 104 13.32 1.45 -10.58
CA PRO A 104 13.13 2.88 -10.92
C PRO A 104 11.69 3.28 -11.27
N ASP A 105 10.84 2.35 -11.66
CA ASP A 105 9.42 2.53 -11.94
C ASP A 105 8.56 2.51 -10.66
N CYS A 106 9.11 2.12 -9.49
CA CYS A 106 8.43 2.24 -8.21
C CYS A 106 8.53 3.67 -7.65
N LEU A 107 7.39 4.29 -7.37
CA LEU A 107 7.34 5.51 -6.57
C LEU A 107 7.67 5.16 -5.12
N HIS A 108 8.64 5.83 -4.53
CA HIS A 108 9.01 5.60 -3.13
C HIS A 108 7.79 5.78 -2.24
N THR A 109 7.33 4.70 -1.65
CA THR A 109 6.18 4.64 -0.75
C THR A 109 6.67 4.48 0.69
N ALA A 110 6.02 5.15 1.63
CA ALA A 110 6.30 4.98 3.05
C ALA A 110 5.00 4.72 3.84
N THR A 111 5.12 4.49 5.13
CA THR A 111 4.00 4.22 6.02
C THR A 111 4.28 4.75 7.43
N PHE A 112 3.28 4.70 8.29
CA PHE A 112 3.38 5.09 9.69
C PHE A 112 2.49 4.24 10.60
N PHE A 113 2.70 4.36 11.89
CA PHE A 113 1.89 3.75 12.94
C PHE A 113 1.78 4.75 14.11
N PRO A 114 0.67 4.79 14.88
CA PRO A 114 0.57 5.64 16.06
C PRO A 114 1.47 5.10 17.17
N GLU A 115 2.69 5.65 17.22
CA GLU A 115 3.72 5.27 18.18
C GLU A 115 4.66 6.44 18.48
N ALA A 116 5.34 6.38 19.61
CA ALA A 116 6.36 7.37 19.91
C ALA A 116 7.46 7.36 18.84
N GLY A 117 7.82 8.54 18.34
CA GLY A 117 8.82 8.68 17.26
C GLY A 117 8.25 8.57 15.86
N ALA A 118 6.93 8.43 15.68
CA ALA A 118 6.30 8.38 14.35
C ALA A 118 6.66 9.58 13.48
N GLU A 119 6.61 10.79 14.03
CA GLU A 119 7.00 12.02 13.33
C GLU A 119 8.45 11.95 12.83
N THR A 120 9.37 11.42 13.62
CA THR A 120 10.79 11.36 13.27
C THR A 120 11.02 10.49 12.03
N TYR A 121 10.58 9.24 12.04
CA TYR A 121 10.83 8.35 10.90
C TYR A 121 9.97 8.70 9.67
N VAL A 122 8.84 9.39 9.85
CA VAL A 122 8.06 9.94 8.72
C VAL A 122 8.81 11.09 8.08
N ARG A 123 9.38 12.01 8.87
CA ARG A 123 10.24 13.10 8.37
C ARG A 123 11.44 12.55 7.62
N GLU A 124 12.13 11.57 8.17
CA GLU A 124 13.23 10.88 7.50
C GLU A 124 12.81 10.27 6.16
N ALA A 125 11.63 9.63 6.10
CA ALA A 125 11.11 9.07 4.85
C ALA A 125 10.77 10.15 3.80
N VAL A 126 10.22 11.29 4.23
CA VAL A 126 9.95 12.45 3.36
C VAL A 126 11.26 13.01 2.80
N GLU A 127 12.27 13.23 3.66
CA GLU A 127 13.60 13.70 3.27
C GLU A 127 14.31 12.70 2.34
N ALA A 128 14.10 11.40 2.53
CA ALA A 128 14.58 10.36 1.63
C ALA A 128 13.80 10.27 0.30
N GLY A 129 12.81 11.14 0.07
CA GLY A 129 12.09 11.27 -1.18
C GLY A 129 10.84 10.41 -1.31
N ALA A 130 10.20 10.01 -0.20
CA ALA A 130 8.89 9.37 -0.24
C ALA A 130 7.85 10.27 -0.95
N ARG A 131 7.08 9.68 -1.86
CA ARG A 131 6.10 10.38 -2.71
C ARG A 131 4.66 10.09 -2.31
N VAL A 132 4.42 9.05 -1.57
CA VAL A 132 3.10 8.62 -1.12
C VAL A 132 3.24 7.84 0.18
N PHE A 133 2.27 8.00 1.06
CA PHE A 133 2.20 7.21 2.28
C PHE A 133 0.99 6.28 2.26
N LYS A 134 1.12 5.13 2.92
CA LYS A 134 0.05 4.17 3.13
C LYS A 134 -0.35 4.14 4.61
N SER A 135 -1.66 4.26 4.85
CA SER A 135 -2.32 3.96 6.12
C SER A 135 -3.26 2.78 5.94
N HIS A 136 -3.27 1.82 6.87
CA HIS A 136 -4.15 0.66 6.81
C HIS A 136 -4.85 0.47 8.15
N LEU A 137 -6.02 1.10 8.31
CA LEU A 137 -6.72 1.18 9.59
C LEU A 137 -7.16 -0.20 10.09
N GLN A 138 -7.66 -1.05 9.21
CA GLN A 138 -8.14 -2.37 9.60
C GLN A 138 -7.01 -3.27 10.11
N VAL A 139 -5.91 -3.40 9.38
CA VAL A 139 -4.78 -4.25 9.75
C VAL A 139 -3.98 -3.66 10.91
N GLY A 140 -3.82 -2.34 10.93
CA GLY A 140 -3.16 -1.63 12.02
C GLY A 140 -3.97 -1.56 13.30
N GLY A 141 -5.29 -1.63 13.20
CA GLY A 141 -6.21 -1.59 14.35
C GLY A 141 -6.17 -0.28 15.12
N TYR A 142 -5.88 0.84 14.47
CA TYR A 142 -5.72 2.15 15.12
C TYR A 142 -6.70 3.20 14.60
N ASP A 143 -7.04 4.15 15.47
CA ASP A 143 -7.80 5.34 15.09
C ASP A 143 -6.89 6.29 14.30
N PRO A 144 -7.29 6.76 13.10
CA PRO A 144 -6.54 7.79 12.37
C PRO A 144 -6.48 9.13 13.12
N ASN A 145 -7.36 9.33 14.11
CA ASN A 145 -7.37 10.51 14.98
C ASN A 145 -6.54 10.33 16.28
N ASP A 146 -5.72 9.26 16.37
CA ASP A 146 -4.82 9.07 17.51
C ASP A 146 -3.90 10.30 17.65
N PRO A 147 -3.80 10.90 18.87
CA PRO A 147 -2.97 12.09 19.08
C PRO A 147 -1.50 11.93 18.67
N LEU A 148 -0.97 10.71 18.67
CA LEU A 148 0.39 10.42 18.19
C LEU A 148 0.56 10.62 16.69
N LEU A 149 -0.53 10.66 15.93
CA LEU A 149 -0.53 10.90 14.48
C LEU A 149 -0.74 12.37 14.10
N GLU A 150 -1.15 13.23 15.02
CA GLU A 150 -1.38 14.65 14.72
C GLU A 150 -0.14 15.32 14.09
N PRO A 151 1.10 15.15 14.64
CA PRO A 151 2.29 15.71 13.99
C PRO A 151 2.59 15.08 12.62
N VAL A 152 2.26 13.79 12.45
CA VAL A 152 2.45 13.06 11.17
C VAL A 152 1.53 13.64 10.09
N TRP A 153 0.27 13.84 10.40
CA TRP A 153 -0.69 14.45 9.46
C TRP A 153 -0.28 15.86 9.07
N GLY A 154 0.14 16.68 10.05
CA GLY A 154 0.64 18.04 9.80
C GLY A 154 1.84 18.05 8.86
N LEU A 155 2.84 17.21 9.13
CA LEU A 155 4.05 17.09 8.31
C LEU A 155 3.73 16.66 6.87
N LEU A 156 2.85 15.69 6.68
CA LEU A 156 2.49 15.20 5.34
C LEU A 156 1.67 16.24 4.58
N ALA A 157 0.79 16.98 5.27
CA ALA A 157 0.01 18.07 4.68
C ALA A 157 0.92 19.22 4.24
N GLU A 158 1.86 19.66 5.08
CA GLU A 158 2.84 20.70 4.74
C GLU A 158 3.73 20.30 3.56
N ALA A 159 4.13 19.02 3.50
CA ALA A 159 4.93 18.48 2.40
C ALA A 159 4.11 18.25 1.12
N GLY A 160 2.79 18.36 1.16
CA GLY A 160 1.90 18.07 0.02
C GLY A 160 1.93 16.60 -0.42
N ILE A 161 2.21 15.67 0.48
CA ILE A 161 2.35 14.25 0.16
C ILE A 161 1.03 13.52 0.42
N PRO A 162 0.45 12.84 -0.60
CA PRO A 162 -0.80 12.13 -0.46
C PRO A 162 -0.67 10.89 0.42
N VAL A 163 -1.74 10.55 1.13
CA VAL A 163 -1.88 9.33 1.91
C VAL A 163 -2.98 8.46 1.33
N VAL A 164 -2.64 7.23 0.94
CA VAL A 164 -3.63 6.23 0.52
C VAL A 164 -4.06 5.43 1.74
N THR A 165 -5.31 5.60 2.14
CA THR A 165 -5.87 4.97 3.34
C THR A 165 -6.79 3.79 2.99
N HIS A 166 -6.53 2.61 3.57
CA HIS A 166 -7.49 1.51 3.58
C HIS A 166 -8.38 1.66 4.82
N CYS A 167 -9.65 2.00 4.59
CA CYS A 167 -10.66 2.12 5.64
C CYS A 167 -11.79 1.07 5.54
N GLY A 168 -11.68 0.12 4.61
CA GLY A 168 -12.60 -1.01 4.47
C GLY A 168 -12.44 -2.05 5.57
N SER A 169 -13.42 -2.94 5.72
CA SER A 169 -13.51 -3.94 6.79
C SER A 169 -13.36 -5.40 6.30
N GLY A 170 -12.83 -5.63 5.11
CA GLY A 170 -12.62 -6.99 4.63
C GLY A 170 -11.22 -7.56 4.91
N PRO A 171 -11.04 -8.89 5.06
CA PRO A 171 -12.08 -9.91 5.18
C PRO A 171 -12.75 -9.96 6.56
N ALA A 172 -12.09 -9.44 7.61
CA ALA A 172 -12.64 -9.36 8.97
C ALA A 172 -12.92 -7.91 9.38
N PRO A 173 -13.97 -7.63 10.17
CA PRO A 173 -14.25 -6.29 10.67
C PRO A 173 -13.09 -5.73 11.49
N GLY A 174 -12.79 -4.44 11.34
CA GLY A 174 -11.81 -3.71 12.14
C GLY A 174 -12.49 -2.62 13.00
N ALA A 175 -11.83 -2.23 14.08
CA ALA A 175 -12.40 -1.28 15.06
C ALA A 175 -12.59 0.13 14.48
N TYR A 176 -11.75 0.55 13.55
CA TYR A 176 -11.71 1.92 12.99
C TYR A 176 -11.95 1.93 11.49
N THR A 177 -12.73 0.96 11.01
CA THR A 177 -13.13 0.85 9.60
C THR A 177 -14.39 1.67 9.32
N GLY A 178 -14.62 1.99 8.04
CA GLY A 178 -15.73 2.86 7.63
C GLY A 178 -15.28 4.30 7.35
N PRO A 179 -16.18 5.12 6.83
CA PRO A 179 -15.87 6.50 6.45
C PRO A 179 -15.79 7.47 7.66
N GLU A 180 -16.43 7.17 8.79
CA GLU A 180 -16.55 8.09 9.91
C GLU A 180 -15.20 8.45 10.56
N PRO A 181 -14.26 7.52 10.82
CA PRO A 181 -12.97 7.88 11.38
C PRO A 181 -12.16 8.83 10.48
N ILE A 182 -12.23 8.62 9.16
CA ILE A 182 -11.59 9.50 8.19
C ILE A 182 -12.33 10.83 8.07
N GLY A 183 -13.66 10.83 8.12
CA GLY A 183 -14.46 12.04 8.12
C GLY A 183 -14.12 12.97 9.31
N ARG A 184 -13.88 12.40 10.49
CA ARG A 184 -13.43 13.19 11.66
C ARG A 184 -12.02 13.77 11.48
N LEU A 185 -11.12 13.04 10.85
CA LEU A 185 -9.76 13.50 10.55
C LEU A 185 -9.73 14.70 9.59
N LEU A 186 -10.69 14.76 8.66
CA LEU A 186 -10.77 15.78 7.61
C LEU A 186 -11.62 17.00 8.00
N ALA A 187 -12.29 16.95 9.16
CA ALA A 187 -13.16 18.04 9.64
C ALA A 187 -12.39 19.11 10.40
#